data_e46ac9bef78dd78d883b78b6d986ac6a
#
_entry.id   e46ac9bef78dd78d883b78b6d986ac6a
#
_cell.length_a   1.000
_cell.length_b   1.000
_cell.length_c   1.000
_cell.angle_alpha   90.00
_cell.angle_beta   90.00
_cell.angle_gamma   90.00
#
_symmetry.space_group_name_H-M   'P 1'
#
loop_
_entity.id
_entity.type
_entity.pdbx_description
1 polymer ?
#
loop_
_entity_poly.entity_id
_entity_poly.type
_entity_poly.pdbx_seq_one_letter_code
_entity_poly.pdbx_strand_id
1 'polypeptide(L)'
;MEEIYEKYVFRTVRKGEAETAVAIETACFPPNEACVLPIMKQRVKMAPELFIVAEEKNTGKMIGFVNAIATDENSLRDEFFTDIRLHNPQGKYIMILSVAVLSEYRHQGLAKEMMRQLLNRQKEAGRLAAVLTCLDSKVEMYKKMGYVDLGISQSSWGGEEWHEMICHLQNME
;
A
#
# COMPACT_ATOMS: atom_id res chain seq x y z
N MET A 1 13.91 -15.01 5.81
CA MET A 1 13.64 -14.39 4.50
C MET A 1 13.34 -15.41 3.41
N GLU A 2 14.20 -16.39 3.23
CA GLU A 2 13.97 -17.47 2.25
C GLU A 2 12.66 -18.22 2.49
N GLU A 3 12.29 -18.40 3.75
CA GLU A 3 11.09 -19.14 4.15
C GLU A 3 9.79 -18.54 3.60
N ILE A 4 9.67 -17.21 3.52
CA ILE A 4 8.44 -16.60 2.96
C ILE A 4 8.33 -16.83 1.46
N TYR A 5 9.45 -16.92 0.73
CA TYR A 5 9.42 -17.22 -0.70
C TYR A 5 9.11 -18.69 -1.00
N GLU A 6 9.27 -19.58 -0.04
CA GLU A 6 8.84 -20.97 -0.17
C GLU A 6 7.31 -21.09 -0.09
N LYS A 7 6.67 -20.23 0.72
CA LYS A 7 5.23 -20.30 1.01
C LYS A 7 4.40 -19.32 0.18
N TYR A 8 4.98 -18.20 -0.26
CA TYR A 8 4.24 -17.11 -0.89
C TYR A 8 4.86 -16.65 -2.19
N VAL A 9 3.98 -16.21 -3.10
CA VAL A 9 4.35 -15.50 -4.32
C VAL A 9 3.97 -14.04 -4.15
N PHE A 10 4.88 -13.15 -4.55
CA PHE A 10 4.62 -11.71 -4.58
C PHE A 10 4.53 -11.27 -6.04
N ARG A 11 3.44 -10.67 -6.40
CA ARG A 11 3.15 -10.30 -7.78
C ARG A 11 2.28 -9.06 -7.85
N THR A 12 2.13 -8.49 -9.05
CA THR A 12 1.13 -7.44 -9.27
C THR A 12 -0.27 -8.05 -9.31
N VAL A 13 -1.27 -7.23 -8.97
CA VAL A 13 -2.67 -7.62 -9.01
C VAL A 13 -3.09 -8.00 -10.44
N ARG A 14 -4.01 -8.96 -10.54
CA ARG A 14 -4.59 -9.39 -11.81
C ARG A 14 -5.98 -8.79 -11.99
N LYS A 15 -6.37 -8.63 -13.25
CA LYS A 15 -7.73 -8.25 -13.61
C LYS A 15 -8.71 -9.26 -12.98
N GLY A 16 -9.79 -8.75 -12.38
CA GLY A 16 -10.80 -9.60 -11.74
C GLY A 16 -10.56 -9.87 -10.26
N GLU A 17 -9.49 -9.33 -9.66
CA GLU A 17 -9.17 -9.58 -8.25
C GLU A 17 -9.66 -8.48 -7.29
N ALA A 18 -10.43 -7.51 -7.77
CA ALA A 18 -10.90 -6.42 -6.91
C ALA A 18 -11.80 -6.89 -5.77
N GLU A 19 -12.70 -7.83 -6.02
CA GLU A 19 -13.59 -8.38 -4.99
C GLU A 19 -12.80 -9.06 -3.87
N THR A 20 -11.77 -9.82 -4.22
CA THR A 20 -10.89 -10.48 -3.24
C THR A 20 -10.15 -9.44 -2.41
N ALA A 21 -9.62 -8.39 -3.05
CA ALA A 21 -8.94 -7.31 -2.36
C ALA A 21 -9.88 -6.58 -1.38
N VAL A 22 -11.13 -6.30 -1.79
CA VAL A 22 -12.13 -5.67 -0.92
C VAL A 22 -12.44 -6.55 0.29
N ALA A 23 -12.54 -7.86 0.10
CA ALA A 23 -12.78 -8.78 1.22
C ALA A 23 -11.66 -8.71 2.26
N ILE A 24 -10.41 -8.64 1.80
CA ILE A 24 -9.24 -8.48 2.68
C ILE A 24 -9.27 -7.11 3.37
N GLU A 25 -9.54 -6.06 2.63
CA GLU A 25 -9.61 -4.69 3.17
C GLU A 25 -10.68 -4.58 4.26
N THR A 26 -11.86 -5.15 4.00
CA THR A 26 -12.98 -5.16 4.95
C THR A 26 -12.63 -5.94 6.22
N ALA A 27 -11.86 -7.01 6.09
CA ALA A 27 -11.40 -7.81 7.24
C ALA A 27 -10.33 -7.08 8.06
N CYS A 28 -9.55 -6.18 7.44
CA CYS A 28 -8.41 -5.52 8.06
C CYS A 28 -8.72 -4.14 8.63
N PHE A 29 -9.72 -3.43 8.09
CA PHE A 29 -9.99 -2.03 8.42
C PHE A 29 -11.44 -1.81 8.84
N PRO A 30 -11.70 -0.81 9.72
CA PRO A 30 -13.07 -0.43 10.07
C PRO A 30 -13.85 0.03 8.82
N PRO A 31 -15.19 -0.07 8.82
CA PRO A 31 -16.01 0.32 7.65
C PRO A 31 -15.80 1.77 7.18
N ASN A 32 -15.49 2.68 8.09
CA ASN A 32 -15.26 4.10 7.75
C ASN A 32 -13.87 4.37 7.18
N GLU A 33 -12.98 3.38 7.14
CA GLU A 33 -11.64 3.48 6.55
C GLU A 33 -11.50 2.59 5.32
N ALA A 34 -12.20 1.45 5.27
CA ALA A 34 -12.05 0.45 4.21
C ALA A 34 -12.48 0.97 2.85
N CYS A 35 -11.70 0.62 1.83
CA CYS A 35 -12.01 0.95 0.43
C CYS A 35 -13.20 0.12 -0.06
N VAL A 36 -14.12 0.78 -0.75
CA VAL A 36 -15.31 0.12 -1.33
C VAL A 36 -15.00 -0.46 -2.71
N LEU A 37 -15.83 -1.42 -3.15
CA LEU A 37 -15.60 -2.17 -4.39
C LEU A 37 -15.44 -1.31 -5.64
N PRO A 38 -16.29 -0.30 -5.92
CA PRO A 38 -16.12 0.52 -7.13
C PRO A 38 -14.75 1.20 -7.20
N ILE A 39 -14.25 1.68 -6.07
CA ILE A 39 -12.94 2.34 -5.99
C ILE A 39 -11.83 1.32 -6.14
N MET A 40 -11.93 0.18 -5.50
CA MET A 40 -10.94 -0.90 -5.63
C MET A 40 -10.83 -1.38 -7.08
N LYS A 41 -11.95 -1.51 -7.79
CA LYS A 41 -11.96 -1.84 -9.22
C LYS A 41 -11.18 -0.83 -10.05
N GLN A 42 -11.32 0.46 -9.73
CA GLN A 42 -10.59 1.52 -10.41
C GLN A 42 -9.09 1.42 -10.16
N ARG A 43 -8.67 1.11 -8.94
CA ARG A 43 -7.25 0.93 -8.60
C ARG A 43 -6.64 -0.25 -9.37
N VAL A 44 -7.36 -1.36 -9.44
CA VAL A 44 -6.92 -2.55 -10.20
C VAL A 44 -6.79 -2.24 -11.69
N LYS A 45 -7.73 -1.48 -12.23
CA LYS A 45 -7.76 -1.14 -13.66
C LYS A 45 -6.70 -0.10 -14.03
N MET A 46 -6.58 0.95 -13.24
CA MET A 46 -5.81 2.15 -13.61
C MET A 46 -4.38 2.15 -13.09
N ALA A 47 -4.10 1.47 -11.99
CA ALA A 47 -2.77 1.45 -11.37
C ALA A 47 -2.35 0.04 -10.92
N PRO A 48 -2.45 -0.98 -11.79
CA PRO A 48 -2.09 -2.35 -11.39
C PRO A 48 -0.60 -2.51 -11.07
N GLU A 49 0.26 -1.72 -11.69
CA GLU A 49 1.71 -1.72 -11.42
C GLU A 49 2.07 -1.19 -10.02
N LEU A 50 1.14 -0.51 -9.37
CA LEU A 50 1.28 0.00 -8.00
C LEU A 50 0.46 -0.83 -7.00
N PHE A 51 0.17 -2.07 -7.35
CA PHE A 51 -0.69 -2.95 -6.56
C PHE A 51 -0.01 -4.32 -6.42
N ILE A 52 0.71 -4.53 -5.33
CA ILE A 52 1.46 -5.77 -5.07
C ILE A 52 0.62 -6.68 -4.18
N VAL A 53 0.55 -7.94 -4.55
CA VAL A 53 -0.23 -8.97 -3.88
C VAL A 53 0.68 -10.06 -3.33
N ALA A 54 0.36 -10.56 -2.15
CA ALA A 54 0.94 -11.79 -1.60
C ALA A 54 -0.08 -12.93 -1.78
N GLU A 55 0.35 -13.99 -2.44
CA GLU A 55 -0.45 -15.18 -2.73
C GLU A 55 0.16 -16.39 -2.04
N GLU A 56 -0.65 -17.16 -1.34
CA GLU A 56 -0.22 -18.42 -0.75
C GLU A 56 -0.07 -19.49 -1.84
N LYS A 57 1.12 -20.07 -1.97
CA LYS A 57 1.41 -21.03 -3.04
C LYS A 57 0.52 -22.27 -3.03
N ASN A 58 0.26 -22.81 -1.84
CA ASN A 58 -0.46 -24.07 -1.70
C ASN A 58 -1.93 -23.97 -2.10
N THR A 59 -2.53 -22.79 -1.94
CA THR A 59 -3.99 -22.60 -2.17
C THR A 59 -4.29 -21.66 -3.33
N GLY A 60 -3.30 -20.88 -3.79
CA GLY A 60 -3.54 -19.81 -4.76
C GLY A 60 -4.30 -18.62 -4.18
N LYS A 61 -4.46 -18.57 -2.86
CA LYS A 61 -5.26 -17.55 -2.18
C LYS A 61 -4.45 -16.26 -1.99
N MET A 62 -5.05 -15.12 -2.36
CA MET A 62 -4.53 -13.81 -1.98
C MET A 62 -4.71 -13.64 -0.47
N ILE A 63 -3.63 -13.31 0.24
CA ILE A 63 -3.67 -13.17 1.70
C ILE A 63 -3.28 -11.78 2.16
N GLY A 64 -2.85 -10.92 1.27
CA GLY A 64 -2.50 -9.54 1.56
C GLY A 64 -2.15 -8.76 0.31
N PHE A 65 -2.09 -7.45 0.46
CA PHE A 65 -1.68 -6.57 -0.64
C PHE A 65 -1.21 -5.23 -0.10
N VAL A 66 -0.51 -4.50 -0.95
CA VAL A 66 -0.22 -3.08 -0.80
C VAL A 66 -0.56 -2.38 -2.10
N ASN A 67 -1.27 -1.25 -2.04
CA ASN A 67 -1.58 -0.49 -3.23
C ASN A 67 -1.31 1.01 -3.06
N ALA A 68 -1.11 1.68 -4.20
CA ALA A 68 -0.76 3.09 -4.25
C ALA A 68 -1.28 3.70 -5.54
N ILE A 69 -1.27 5.03 -5.60
CA ILE A 69 -1.39 5.80 -6.84
C ILE A 69 -0.17 6.71 -6.97
N ALA A 70 0.12 7.16 -8.19
CA ALA A 70 1.20 8.10 -8.44
C ALA A 70 0.66 9.51 -8.65
N THR A 71 1.46 10.51 -8.27
CA THR A 71 1.09 11.92 -8.36
C THR A 71 2.34 12.79 -8.32
N ASP A 72 2.23 14.04 -8.76
CA ASP A 72 3.29 15.03 -8.57
C ASP A 72 3.15 15.78 -7.24
N GLU A 73 2.08 15.56 -6.50
CA GLU A 73 1.92 16.12 -5.16
C GLU A 73 2.79 15.37 -4.16
N ASN A 74 3.35 16.08 -3.19
CA ASN A 74 4.29 15.51 -2.23
C ASN A 74 3.69 15.28 -0.83
N SER A 75 2.38 15.42 -0.69
CA SER A 75 1.67 15.20 0.57
C SER A 75 0.37 14.46 0.32
N LEU A 76 -0.03 13.60 1.25
CA LEU A 76 -1.23 12.79 1.11
C LEU A 76 -2.45 13.58 1.56
N ARG A 77 -3.48 13.62 0.72
CA ARG A 77 -4.78 14.20 1.02
C ARG A 77 -5.88 13.16 0.79
N ASP A 78 -6.99 13.34 1.48
CA ASP A 78 -8.05 12.33 1.54
C ASP A 78 -8.65 11.97 0.18
N GLU A 79 -8.64 12.89 -0.78
CA GLU A 79 -9.16 12.68 -2.13
C GLU A 79 -8.43 11.56 -2.87
N PHE A 80 -7.17 11.28 -2.53
CA PHE A 80 -6.44 10.16 -3.13
C PHE A 80 -7.06 8.81 -2.83
N PHE A 81 -7.79 8.68 -1.72
CA PHE A 81 -8.46 7.43 -1.37
C PHE A 81 -9.69 7.15 -2.23
N THR A 82 -10.29 8.18 -2.82
CA THR A 82 -11.61 8.05 -3.47
C THR A 82 -11.64 8.44 -4.94
N ASP A 83 -10.63 9.14 -5.45
CA ASP A 83 -10.65 9.67 -6.82
C ASP A 83 -9.46 9.18 -7.63
N ILE A 84 -9.66 8.12 -8.42
CA ILE A 84 -8.60 7.53 -9.26
C ILE A 84 -8.14 8.48 -10.37
N ARG A 85 -8.93 9.51 -10.70
CA ARG A 85 -8.53 10.50 -11.72
C ARG A 85 -7.29 11.29 -11.28
N LEU A 86 -6.98 11.27 -9.98
CA LEU A 86 -5.78 11.90 -9.44
C LEU A 86 -4.52 11.08 -9.72
N HIS A 87 -4.67 9.81 -10.14
CA HIS A 87 -3.53 9.00 -10.52
C HIS A 87 -2.90 9.53 -11.80
N ASN A 88 -1.60 9.87 -11.71
CA ASN A 88 -0.78 10.29 -12.83
C ASN A 88 0.37 9.28 -12.99
N PRO A 89 0.34 8.41 -14.03
CA PRO A 89 1.39 7.40 -14.22
C PRO A 89 2.80 7.97 -14.29
N GLN A 90 2.95 9.25 -14.65
CA GLN A 90 4.23 9.95 -14.72
C GLN A 90 4.60 10.69 -13.42
N GLY A 91 3.76 10.59 -12.39
CA GLY A 91 3.97 11.28 -11.12
C GLY A 91 5.27 10.88 -10.43
N LYS A 92 5.90 11.81 -9.73
CA LYS A 92 7.20 11.61 -9.07
C LYS A 92 7.07 10.99 -7.69
N TYR A 93 5.87 11.00 -7.12
CA TYR A 93 5.57 10.46 -5.80
C TYR A 93 4.54 9.37 -5.91
N ILE A 94 4.58 8.39 -4.99
CA ILE A 94 3.47 7.46 -4.82
C ILE A 94 2.83 7.70 -3.46
N MET A 95 1.49 7.63 -3.43
CA MET A 95 0.70 7.70 -2.21
C MET A 95 0.22 6.30 -1.90
N ILE A 96 0.73 5.72 -0.81
CA ILE A 96 0.32 4.38 -0.35
C ILE A 96 -1.08 4.51 0.24
N LEU A 97 -2.03 3.76 -0.29
CA LEU A 97 -3.43 3.86 0.11
C LEU A 97 -3.85 2.75 1.07
N SER A 98 -3.35 1.53 0.87
CA SER A 98 -3.67 0.40 1.75
C SER A 98 -2.47 -0.51 1.91
N VAL A 99 -2.28 -1.01 3.12
CA VAL A 99 -1.36 -2.11 3.44
C VAL A 99 -2.17 -3.10 4.27
N ALA A 100 -2.47 -4.25 3.71
CA ALA A 100 -3.38 -5.21 4.32
C ALA A 100 -2.81 -6.63 4.28
N VAL A 101 -2.83 -7.31 5.43
CA VAL A 101 -2.50 -8.73 5.54
C VAL A 101 -3.55 -9.37 6.44
N LEU A 102 -4.15 -10.46 5.99
CA LEU A 102 -5.13 -11.20 6.80
C LEU A 102 -4.50 -11.61 8.14
N SER A 103 -5.28 -11.55 9.22
CA SER A 103 -4.78 -11.73 10.58
C SER A 103 -4.03 -13.05 10.79
N GLU A 104 -4.48 -14.14 10.15
CA GLU A 104 -3.87 -15.46 10.27
C GLU A 104 -2.46 -15.53 9.66
N TYR A 105 -2.13 -14.56 8.80
CA TYR A 105 -0.85 -14.53 8.06
C TYR A 105 0.10 -13.45 8.55
N ARG A 106 -0.25 -12.72 9.61
CA ARG A 106 0.57 -11.63 10.15
C ARG A 106 1.80 -12.16 10.90
N HIS A 107 2.73 -11.24 11.19
CA HIS A 107 3.97 -11.50 11.94
C HIS A 107 4.96 -12.42 11.22
N GLN A 108 4.91 -12.46 9.88
CA GLN A 108 5.83 -13.22 9.04
C GLN A 108 6.70 -12.33 8.15
N GLY A 109 6.51 -11.00 8.22
CA GLY A 109 7.23 -10.06 7.36
C GLY A 109 6.61 -9.84 5.98
N LEU A 110 5.36 -10.25 5.75
CA LEU A 110 4.70 -10.11 4.44
C LEU A 110 4.48 -8.67 4.02
N ALA A 111 3.98 -7.84 4.93
CA ALA A 111 3.78 -6.41 4.64
C ALA A 111 5.11 -5.73 4.31
N LYS A 112 6.15 -6.02 5.07
CA LYS A 112 7.50 -5.49 4.84
C LYS A 112 8.02 -5.90 3.46
N GLU A 113 7.86 -7.17 3.08
CA GLU A 113 8.33 -7.66 1.78
C GLU A 113 7.56 -7.08 0.61
N MET A 114 6.23 -6.99 0.71
CA MET A 114 5.42 -6.34 -0.32
C MET A 114 5.82 -4.88 -0.50
N MET A 115 6.01 -4.17 0.61
CA MET A 115 6.45 -2.77 0.59
C MET A 115 7.83 -2.65 -0.06
N ARG A 116 8.78 -3.51 0.33
CA ARG A 116 10.13 -3.51 -0.24
C ARG A 116 10.09 -3.67 -1.76
N GLN A 117 9.31 -4.62 -2.26
CA GLN A 117 9.18 -4.84 -3.70
C GLN A 117 8.54 -3.66 -4.41
N LEU A 118 7.48 -3.10 -3.84
CA LEU A 118 6.83 -1.90 -4.42
C LEU A 118 7.82 -0.74 -4.50
N LEU A 119 8.50 -0.43 -3.40
CA LEU A 119 9.42 0.72 -3.35
C LEU A 119 10.63 0.53 -4.28
N ASN A 120 11.17 -0.68 -4.36
CA ASN A 120 12.29 -0.96 -5.28
C ASN A 120 11.88 -0.74 -6.74
N ARG A 121 10.70 -1.19 -7.13
CA ARG A 121 10.18 -0.96 -8.49
C ARG A 121 10.00 0.52 -8.78
N GLN A 122 9.51 1.28 -7.81
CA GLN A 122 9.30 2.71 -7.97
C GLN A 122 10.61 3.49 -8.02
N LYS A 123 11.61 3.07 -7.25
CA LYS A 123 12.96 3.62 -7.35
C LYS A 123 13.54 3.40 -8.74
N GLU A 124 13.43 2.21 -9.28
CA GLU A 124 13.89 1.88 -10.63
C GLU A 124 13.16 2.68 -11.70
N ALA A 125 11.89 3.00 -11.47
CA ALA A 125 11.08 3.84 -12.37
C ALA A 125 11.43 5.33 -12.27
N GLY A 126 12.35 5.71 -11.37
CA GLY A 126 12.82 7.09 -11.24
C GLY A 126 11.96 7.98 -10.34
N ARG A 127 11.03 7.40 -9.59
CA ARG A 127 10.20 8.18 -8.65
C ARG A 127 11.02 8.65 -7.45
N LEU A 128 10.61 9.74 -6.84
CA LEU A 128 11.37 10.40 -5.77
C LEU A 128 11.06 9.85 -4.38
N ALA A 129 9.80 9.61 -4.07
CA ALA A 129 9.41 9.22 -2.72
C ALA A 129 8.07 8.51 -2.67
N ALA A 130 7.87 7.76 -1.58
CA ALA A 130 6.59 7.17 -1.21
C ALA A 130 6.09 7.87 0.06
N VAL A 131 4.80 8.19 0.08
CA VAL A 131 4.13 8.86 1.20
C VAL A 131 2.98 7.98 1.67
N LEU A 132 2.80 7.88 2.99
CA LEU A 132 1.65 7.21 3.59
C LEU A 132 1.22 7.96 4.84
N THR A 133 0.02 7.62 5.31
CA THR A 133 -0.44 8.00 6.64
C THR A 133 -0.66 6.74 7.46
N CYS A 134 -0.34 6.83 8.76
CA CYS A 134 -0.53 5.71 9.68
C CYS A 134 -0.93 6.21 11.06
N LEU A 135 -1.54 5.32 11.85
CA LEU A 135 -1.81 5.57 13.25
C LEU A 135 -0.49 5.66 14.03
N ASP A 136 -0.50 6.39 15.12
CA ASP A 136 0.67 6.53 16.00
C ASP A 136 1.31 5.19 16.36
N SER A 137 0.48 4.18 16.62
CA SER A 137 0.94 2.82 16.96
C SER A 137 1.75 2.13 15.86
N LYS A 138 1.68 2.62 14.62
CA LYS A 138 2.39 2.05 13.46
C LYS A 138 3.63 2.81 13.06
N VAL A 139 3.89 3.97 13.65
CA VAL A 139 5.03 4.82 13.28
C VAL A 139 6.36 4.07 13.34
N GLU A 140 6.62 3.36 14.43
CA GLU A 140 7.89 2.63 14.58
C GLU A 140 8.07 1.52 13.53
N MET A 141 6.97 0.84 13.17
CA MET A 141 6.99 -0.18 12.14
C MET A 141 7.43 0.41 10.78
N TYR A 142 6.86 1.55 10.40
CA TYR A 142 7.21 2.20 9.14
C TYR A 142 8.60 2.84 9.16
N LYS A 143 9.06 3.35 10.30
CA LYS A 143 10.44 3.79 10.45
C LYS A 143 11.44 2.68 10.13
N LYS A 144 11.15 1.46 10.58
CA LYS A 144 11.99 0.28 10.30
C LYS A 144 11.99 -0.09 8.81
N MET A 145 10.97 0.33 8.06
CA MET A 145 10.90 0.15 6.60
C MET A 145 11.59 1.27 5.82
N GLY A 146 12.15 2.28 6.50
CA GLY A 146 12.85 3.38 5.87
C GLY A 146 12.08 4.68 5.77
N TYR A 147 10.91 4.76 6.39
CA TYR A 147 10.10 5.98 6.42
C TYR A 147 10.55 6.93 7.51
N VAL A 148 10.36 8.23 7.27
CA VAL A 148 10.57 9.31 8.23
C VAL A 148 9.21 9.86 8.63
N ASP A 149 9.01 10.06 9.93
CA ASP A 149 7.79 10.65 10.48
C ASP A 149 7.81 12.17 10.28
N LEU A 150 6.85 12.69 9.54
CA LEU A 150 6.68 14.13 9.30
C LEU A 150 5.75 14.80 10.32
N GLY A 151 5.23 14.04 11.29
CA GLY A 151 4.28 14.53 12.28
C GLY A 151 2.84 14.34 11.86
N ILE A 152 1.94 15.07 12.48
CA ILE A 152 0.50 14.93 12.28
C ILE A 152 0.11 15.37 10.87
N SER A 153 -0.60 14.48 10.16
CA SER A 153 -1.12 14.71 8.83
C SER A 153 -2.34 15.63 8.84
N GLN A 154 -2.61 16.27 7.71
CA GLN A 154 -3.85 16.99 7.47
C GLN A 154 -5.03 16.04 7.24
N SER A 155 -4.77 14.75 7.00
CA SER A 155 -5.81 13.74 6.79
C SER A 155 -6.65 13.52 8.04
N SER A 156 -7.96 13.45 7.85
CA SER A 156 -8.92 13.07 8.88
C SER A 156 -9.69 11.81 8.49
N TRP A 157 -9.13 11.01 7.59
CA TRP A 157 -9.76 9.80 7.06
C TRP A 157 -10.24 8.88 8.19
N GLY A 158 -11.50 8.47 8.11
CA GLY A 158 -12.10 7.63 9.14
C GLY A 158 -12.29 8.31 10.49
N GLY A 159 -12.10 9.64 10.59
CA GLY A 159 -12.22 10.38 11.85
C GLY A 159 -11.04 10.19 12.80
N GLU A 160 -9.92 9.63 12.30
CA GLU A 160 -8.72 9.35 13.09
C GLU A 160 -7.66 10.45 12.92
N GLU A 161 -6.72 10.48 13.87
CA GLU A 161 -5.52 11.30 13.76
C GLU A 161 -4.40 10.45 13.14
N TRP A 162 -3.82 10.97 12.05
CA TRP A 162 -2.80 10.25 11.29
C TRP A 162 -1.44 10.95 11.35
N HIS A 163 -0.38 10.16 11.36
CA HIS A 163 0.98 10.63 11.08
C HIS A 163 1.26 10.51 9.59
N GLU A 164 1.88 11.54 9.01
CA GLU A 164 2.37 11.47 7.63
C GLU A 164 3.81 10.96 7.65
N MET A 165 4.08 9.97 6.82
CA MET A 165 5.38 9.33 6.73
C MET A 165 5.87 9.40 5.29
N ILE A 166 7.17 9.63 5.11
CA ILE A 166 7.79 9.68 3.77
C ILE A 166 9.02 8.76 3.71
N CYS A 167 9.16 8.05 2.59
CA CYS A 167 10.36 7.29 2.28
C CYS A 167 10.99 7.85 1.00
N HIS A 168 12.18 8.40 1.10
CA HIS A 168 12.93 8.93 -0.05
C HIS A 168 13.59 7.76 -0.78
N LEU A 169 13.10 7.45 -1.99
CA LEU A 169 13.48 6.25 -2.71
C LEU A 169 14.95 6.24 -3.13
N GLN A 170 15.50 7.40 -3.44
CA GLN A 170 16.90 7.50 -3.87
C GLN A 170 17.89 7.24 -2.73
N ASN A 171 17.45 7.32 -1.48
CA ASN A 171 18.25 7.01 -0.30
C ASN A 171 18.18 5.54 0.11
N MET A 172 17.36 4.74 -0.54
CA MET A 172 17.22 3.30 -0.27
C MET A 172 18.41 2.53 -0.83
N GLU A 173 18.86 1.55 -0.06
CA GLU A 173 19.91 0.62 -0.46
C GLU A 173 19.38 -0.54 -1.32
#